data_8da00130d929014d42098b23b54ee7c6
#
_entry.id   8da00130d929014d42098b23b54ee7c6
#
_cell.length_a   1.000
_cell.length_b   1.000
_cell.length_c   1.000
_cell.angle_alpha   90.00
_cell.angle_beta   90.00
_cell.angle_gamma   90.00
#
_symmetry.space_group_name_H-M   'P 1'
#
loop_
_entity.id
_entity.type
_entity.pdbx_description
1 polymer ?
#
loop_
_entity_poly.entity_id
_entity_poly.type
_entity_poly.pdbx_seq_one_letter_code
_entity_poly.pdbx_strand_id
1 'polypeptide(L)'
;MRTRKAQPLIAILVMMQVALAVPHGEASPAAGGAGRRQRCSRSWQIVPSPNSSAFDDQTLVAVSASGKDDAWAVGFFGSGGAGFIGTLTLHWDGAQWAVVESPNPTAFFNALFGVVAIAPDDAWAVGSSARSPAHFRERPLAMHWDGMSWTVVPPVRPHGTVAGLSGVDATRTGRVSAVGYVARESSVDNRALVESWTGRRWQIVSIPTPRSGVTRLAAIEVLGPRKAWAVGVQGRINEGKTLAERWNGRRWTAVRSPSVGTGVSELQAISARRPTDAWSVGSRQAGLDRFRGLAEHFDGRAWRVVPTARVAGSAFLRGVAARTRHEVWAVGAREAPGVGTRPLVERWDGSRWAAVPVPRPRGSLADGFSGIGADPAGSMWAVGSYQEPARGLYRTLIERLCR
;
A
#
# COMPACT_ATOMS: atom_id res chain seq x y z
N MET A 1 22.42 36.44 -13.46
CA MET A 1 22.42 35.09 -12.86
C MET A 1 21.10 34.85 -12.16
N ARG A 2 20.18 34.13 -12.80
CA ARG A 2 18.87 33.77 -12.20
C ARG A 2 18.99 32.32 -11.71
N THR A 3 18.98 32.15 -10.41
CA THR A 3 18.94 30.83 -9.74
C THR A 3 17.61 30.14 -10.05
N ARG A 4 17.66 29.01 -10.76
CA ARG A 4 16.51 28.12 -10.95
C ARG A 4 16.14 27.51 -9.60
N LYS A 5 14.95 27.83 -9.12
CA LYS A 5 14.35 27.17 -7.95
C LYS A 5 14.08 25.70 -8.28
N ALA A 6 14.70 24.79 -7.53
CA ALA A 6 14.41 23.36 -7.58
C ALA A 6 12.94 23.13 -7.20
N GLN A 7 12.20 22.45 -8.06
CA GLN A 7 10.83 22.03 -7.79
C GLN A 7 10.82 20.86 -6.78
N PRO A 8 9.83 20.75 -5.90
CA PRO A 8 9.76 19.66 -4.93
C PRO A 8 9.23 18.37 -5.59
N LEU A 9 10.13 17.51 -6.00
CA LEU A 9 9.88 16.13 -6.46
C LEU A 9 9.64 15.15 -5.29
N ILE A 10 9.24 15.62 -4.11
CA ILE A 10 9.34 14.86 -2.86
C ILE A 10 8.14 13.93 -2.60
N ALA A 11 7.00 14.12 -3.24
CA ALA A 11 5.83 13.25 -3.03
C ALA A 11 5.91 11.88 -3.72
N ILE A 12 6.74 11.76 -4.75
CA ILE A 12 6.90 10.51 -5.54
C ILE A 12 8.08 9.67 -5.03
N LEU A 13 9.02 10.25 -4.30
CA LEU A 13 10.30 9.62 -3.97
C LEU A 13 10.18 8.45 -2.98
N VAL A 14 9.11 8.36 -2.18
CA VAL A 14 8.93 7.25 -1.24
C VAL A 14 8.35 5.98 -1.91
N MET A 15 7.73 6.13 -3.10
CA MET A 15 7.24 4.98 -3.89
C MET A 15 8.11 4.63 -5.12
N MET A 16 9.01 5.51 -5.54
CA MET A 16 9.82 5.36 -6.77
C MET A 16 11.30 5.04 -6.55
N GLN A 17 11.71 4.45 -5.45
CA GLN A 17 13.08 3.91 -5.36
C GLN A 17 13.21 2.58 -6.11
N VAL A 18 12.72 2.55 -7.35
CA VAL A 18 13.04 1.51 -8.31
C VAL A 18 12.90 2.08 -9.71
N ALA A 19 13.99 2.45 -10.30
CA ALA A 19 14.34 2.30 -11.71
C ALA A 19 15.37 3.33 -12.16
N LEU A 20 16.51 2.87 -12.55
CA LEU A 20 17.34 3.48 -13.60
C LEU A 20 17.92 2.38 -14.49
N ALA A 21 17.46 2.39 -15.74
CA ALA A 21 18.09 2.11 -17.04
C ALA A 21 18.58 0.68 -17.41
N VAL A 22 18.21 0.20 -18.60
CA VAL A 22 18.96 -0.04 -19.86
C VAL A 22 18.36 -1.19 -20.70
N PRO A 23 18.72 -1.43 -21.99
CA PRO A 23 17.81 -1.45 -23.14
C PRO A 23 17.36 -2.82 -23.67
N HIS A 24 16.50 -2.75 -24.68
CA HIS A 24 15.61 -3.77 -25.27
C HIS A 24 16.26 -4.96 -25.99
N GLY A 25 15.61 -6.11 -25.88
CA GLY A 25 15.73 -7.28 -26.75
C GLY A 25 14.45 -8.07 -26.76
N GLU A 26 13.92 -8.39 -27.94
CA GLU A 26 12.64 -9.08 -28.16
C GLU A 26 12.66 -10.57 -27.86
N ALA A 27 11.60 -11.13 -27.30
CA ALA A 27 11.28 -12.56 -27.37
C ALA A 27 9.80 -12.89 -27.05
N SER A 28 9.29 -13.86 -27.78
CA SER A 28 7.94 -14.37 -27.96
C SER A 28 7.25 -15.00 -26.73
N PRO A 29 5.91 -15.14 -26.71
CA PRO A 29 5.14 -15.56 -25.54
C PRO A 29 5.09 -17.11 -25.40
N ALA A 30 5.11 -17.59 -24.17
CA ALA A 30 4.88 -19.00 -23.83
C ALA A 30 3.41 -19.25 -23.48
N ALA A 31 2.85 -20.30 -24.08
CA ALA A 31 1.47 -20.72 -23.97
C ALA A 31 1.08 -21.29 -22.60
N GLY A 32 -0.19 -21.05 -22.21
CA GLY A 32 -0.78 -21.48 -20.95
C GLY A 32 -0.98 -23.00 -20.84
N GLY A 33 -0.58 -23.54 -19.69
CA GLY A 33 -0.89 -24.89 -19.26
C GLY A 33 -2.09 -24.89 -18.31
N ALA A 34 -3.02 -25.82 -18.52
CA ALA A 34 -4.23 -26.00 -17.72
C ALA A 34 -3.93 -26.15 -16.21
N GLY A 35 -4.58 -25.30 -15.41
CA GLY A 35 -4.30 -25.15 -13.99
C GLY A 35 -4.60 -26.40 -13.16
N ARG A 36 -3.58 -27.04 -12.65
CA ARG A 36 -3.70 -27.88 -11.44
C ARG A 36 -4.09 -26.96 -10.28
N ARG A 37 -5.22 -27.22 -9.64
CA ARG A 37 -5.58 -26.55 -8.37
C ARG A 37 -4.38 -26.60 -7.43
N GLN A 38 -3.81 -25.45 -7.14
CA GLN A 38 -2.63 -25.34 -6.28
C GLN A 38 -3.03 -25.78 -4.87
N ARG A 39 -2.37 -26.84 -4.36
CA ARG A 39 -2.64 -27.33 -3.01
C ARG A 39 -2.28 -26.24 -2.00
N CYS A 40 -3.21 -25.91 -1.14
CA CYS A 40 -2.98 -25.00 -0.03
C CYS A 40 -1.88 -25.54 0.89
N SER A 41 -0.89 -24.70 1.23
CA SER A 41 0.24 -25.06 2.11
C SER A 41 0.27 -24.15 3.33
N ARG A 42 0.76 -24.67 4.44
CA ARG A 42 1.04 -23.92 5.67
C ARG A 42 2.36 -23.13 5.60
N SER A 43 3.05 -23.15 4.47
CA SER A 43 4.18 -22.28 4.15
C SER A 43 3.81 -21.32 3.02
N TRP A 44 4.46 -20.16 2.98
CA TRP A 44 4.32 -19.21 1.89
C TRP A 44 4.67 -19.86 0.55
N GLN A 45 3.85 -19.63 -0.46
CA GLN A 45 4.03 -20.16 -1.80
C GLN A 45 3.77 -19.04 -2.82
N ILE A 46 4.62 -18.96 -3.83
CA ILE A 46 4.38 -18.10 -4.99
C ILE A 46 3.14 -18.63 -5.74
N VAL A 47 2.19 -17.74 -5.98
CA VAL A 47 1.02 -18.02 -6.81
C VAL A 47 1.24 -17.31 -8.14
N PRO A 48 1.11 -18.01 -9.28
CA PRO A 48 1.21 -17.38 -10.58
C PRO A 48 0.29 -16.17 -10.68
N SER A 49 0.83 -15.04 -11.07
CA SER A 49 0.08 -13.82 -11.29
C SER A 49 0.35 -13.30 -12.70
N PRO A 50 -0.71 -12.95 -13.46
CA PRO A 50 -0.54 -12.44 -14.80
C PRO A 50 0.02 -11.02 -14.78
N ASN A 51 0.68 -10.65 -15.88
CA ASN A 51 1.09 -9.29 -16.15
C ASN A 51 0.26 -8.76 -17.33
N SER A 52 -0.17 -7.51 -17.28
CA SER A 52 -1.00 -6.90 -18.31
C SER A 52 -0.23 -6.65 -19.61
N SER A 53 1.09 -6.54 -19.52
CA SER A 53 2.00 -6.31 -20.64
C SER A 53 3.31 -7.08 -20.45
N ALA A 54 3.90 -7.51 -21.56
CA ALA A 54 5.24 -8.11 -21.58
C ALA A 54 6.37 -7.08 -21.54
N PHE A 55 6.08 -5.79 -21.76
CA PHE A 55 7.07 -4.73 -22.02
C PHE A 55 7.11 -3.65 -20.95
N ASP A 56 6.14 -3.62 -20.03
CA ASP A 56 6.02 -2.59 -19.00
C ASP A 56 6.37 -3.12 -17.61
N ASP A 57 6.89 -2.24 -16.76
CA ASP A 57 7.00 -2.48 -15.32
C ASP A 57 5.62 -2.61 -14.69
N GLN A 58 5.47 -3.55 -13.77
CA GLN A 58 4.21 -3.82 -13.09
C GLN A 58 4.43 -4.06 -11.61
N THR A 59 3.66 -3.35 -10.80
CA THR A 59 3.76 -3.43 -9.35
C THR A 59 2.38 -3.54 -8.74
N LEU A 60 2.20 -4.52 -7.86
CA LEU A 60 1.04 -4.60 -6.98
C LEU A 60 1.34 -3.89 -5.66
N VAL A 61 0.38 -3.12 -5.17
CA VAL A 61 0.54 -2.28 -3.97
C VAL A 61 -0.32 -2.77 -2.82
N ALA A 62 -1.55 -3.18 -3.08
CA ALA A 62 -2.50 -3.60 -2.05
C ALA A 62 -3.28 -4.85 -2.48
N VAL A 63 -3.76 -5.59 -1.48
CA VAL A 63 -4.59 -6.79 -1.65
C VAL A 63 -5.66 -6.84 -0.56
N SER A 64 -6.88 -7.23 -0.94
CA SER A 64 -8.00 -7.45 -0.03
C SER A 64 -8.85 -8.62 -0.52
N ALA A 65 -9.38 -9.41 0.38
CA ALA A 65 -10.20 -10.57 0.07
C ALA A 65 -11.54 -10.51 0.81
N SER A 66 -12.64 -10.69 0.08
CA SER A 66 -13.98 -10.85 0.67
C SER A 66 -14.25 -12.31 1.04
N GLY A 67 -13.55 -13.27 0.41
CA GLY A 67 -13.70 -14.70 0.62
C GLY A 67 -12.45 -15.49 0.22
N LYS A 68 -12.51 -16.82 0.41
CA LYS A 68 -11.45 -17.74 0.00
C LYS A 68 -11.29 -17.83 -1.52
N ASP A 69 -12.36 -17.54 -2.24
CA ASP A 69 -12.48 -17.64 -3.70
C ASP A 69 -12.66 -16.25 -4.34
N ASP A 70 -12.53 -15.18 -3.57
CA ASP A 70 -12.65 -13.81 -4.04
C ASP A 70 -11.63 -12.90 -3.37
N ALA A 71 -10.73 -12.34 -4.17
CA ALA A 71 -9.75 -11.36 -3.74
C ALA A 71 -9.37 -10.40 -4.88
N TRP A 72 -9.04 -9.19 -4.53
CA TRP A 72 -8.55 -8.17 -5.44
C TRP A 72 -7.13 -7.74 -5.06
N ALA A 73 -6.25 -7.64 -6.06
CA ALA A 73 -4.95 -7.02 -5.91
C ALA A 73 -4.84 -5.85 -6.89
N VAL A 74 -4.35 -4.71 -6.40
CA VAL A 74 -4.29 -3.49 -7.20
C VAL A 74 -2.91 -2.85 -7.17
N GLY A 75 -2.63 -2.05 -8.20
CA GLY A 75 -1.38 -1.34 -8.35
C GLY A 75 -1.35 -0.51 -9.62
N PHE A 76 -0.23 -0.57 -10.34
CA PHE A 76 -0.04 0.17 -11.59
C PHE A 76 0.94 -0.55 -12.51
N PHE A 77 0.87 -0.19 -13.79
CA PHE A 77 1.82 -0.62 -14.82
C PHE A 77 2.28 0.59 -15.64
N GLY A 78 3.43 0.49 -16.28
CA GLY A 78 3.92 1.52 -17.20
C GLY A 78 5.39 1.41 -17.52
N SER A 79 5.80 2.03 -18.63
CA SER A 79 7.19 2.11 -19.01
C SER A 79 7.94 3.14 -18.16
N GLY A 80 9.12 2.78 -17.63
CA GLY A 80 9.95 3.63 -16.75
C GLY A 80 10.54 4.90 -17.38
N GLY A 81 10.13 5.25 -18.62
CA GLY A 81 10.42 6.54 -19.27
C GLY A 81 9.31 7.57 -19.05
N ALA A 82 9.30 8.69 -19.76
CA ALA A 82 8.26 9.71 -19.70
C ALA A 82 6.89 9.24 -20.27
N GLY A 83 6.59 7.95 -20.15
CA GLY A 83 5.45 7.27 -20.73
C GLY A 83 4.21 7.26 -19.84
N PHE A 84 3.19 6.58 -20.32
CA PHE A 84 1.92 6.37 -19.64
C PHE A 84 2.08 5.43 -18.44
N ILE A 85 1.45 5.78 -17.32
CA ILE A 85 1.25 4.88 -16.16
C ILE A 85 -0.25 4.63 -16.04
N GLY A 86 -0.63 3.35 -16.04
CA GLY A 86 -2.01 2.88 -15.96
C GLY A 86 -2.30 2.11 -14.68
N THR A 87 -3.57 2.06 -14.32
CA THR A 87 -4.08 1.26 -13.21
C THR A 87 -3.96 -0.22 -13.52
N LEU A 88 -3.56 -1.01 -12.54
CA LEU A 88 -3.50 -2.47 -12.61
C LEU A 88 -4.44 -3.07 -11.57
N THR A 89 -5.36 -3.92 -12.01
CA THR A 89 -6.28 -4.67 -11.15
C THR A 89 -6.25 -6.15 -11.51
N LEU A 90 -6.08 -6.99 -10.51
CA LEU A 90 -6.13 -8.44 -10.63
C LEU A 90 -7.22 -8.99 -9.71
N HIS A 91 -7.95 -9.98 -10.20
CA HIS A 91 -8.99 -10.70 -9.45
C HIS A 91 -8.62 -12.17 -9.27
N TRP A 92 -8.83 -12.69 -8.07
CA TRP A 92 -8.74 -14.11 -7.71
C TRP A 92 -10.14 -14.73 -7.72
N ASP A 93 -10.35 -15.75 -8.55
CA ASP A 93 -11.64 -16.45 -8.74
C ASP A 93 -11.76 -17.74 -7.93
N GLY A 94 -10.82 -17.99 -7.00
CA GLY A 94 -10.73 -19.25 -6.25
C GLY A 94 -9.75 -20.26 -6.87
N ALA A 95 -9.33 -20.05 -8.11
CA ALA A 95 -8.44 -20.95 -8.85
C ALA A 95 -7.19 -20.24 -9.39
N GLN A 96 -7.33 -19.03 -9.91
CA GLN A 96 -6.26 -18.26 -10.53
C GLN A 96 -6.48 -16.75 -10.39
N TRP A 97 -5.38 -15.99 -10.53
CA TRP A 97 -5.43 -14.56 -10.71
C TRP A 97 -5.59 -14.21 -12.19
N ALA A 98 -6.47 -13.27 -12.49
CA ALA A 98 -6.68 -12.72 -13.83
C ALA A 98 -6.59 -11.20 -13.81
N VAL A 99 -6.04 -10.58 -14.86
CA VAL A 99 -6.11 -9.14 -15.05
C VAL A 99 -7.55 -8.77 -15.39
N VAL A 100 -8.10 -7.79 -14.69
CA VAL A 100 -9.39 -7.21 -14.99
C VAL A 100 -9.17 -5.78 -15.47
N GLU A 101 -9.82 -5.40 -16.54
CA GLU A 101 -9.70 -4.04 -17.09
C GLU A 101 -10.22 -3.00 -16.11
N SER A 102 -9.49 -1.89 -15.96
CA SER A 102 -9.86 -0.79 -15.09
C SER A 102 -9.62 0.57 -15.75
N PRO A 103 -10.46 1.58 -15.45
CA PRO A 103 -10.39 2.88 -16.10
C PRO A 103 -9.09 3.63 -15.85
N ASN A 104 -8.60 4.32 -16.87
CA ASN A 104 -7.47 5.24 -16.81
C ASN A 104 -7.96 6.66 -17.16
N PRO A 105 -8.44 7.45 -16.19
CA PRO A 105 -9.09 8.74 -16.45
C PRO A 105 -8.16 9.83 -16.98
N THR A 106 -6.86 9.60 -17.01
CA THR A 106 -5.88 10.53 -17.57
C THR A 106 -4.92 9.83 -18.54
N ALA A 107 -4.39 10.58 -19.51
CA ALA A 107 -3.45 10.06 -20.50
C ALA A 107 -1.99 9.98 -20.00
N PHE A 108 -1.72 10.29 -18.73
CA PHE A 108 -0.34 10.32 -18.24
C PHE A 108 -0.12 9.41 -17.03
N PHE A 109 -0.81 9.65 -15.91
CA PHE A 109 -0.54 8.93 -14.67
C PHE A 109 -1.85 8.50 -14.00
N ASN A 110 -2.00 7.21 -13.75
CA ASN A 110 -3.11 6.63 -13.03
C ASN A 110 -2.56 5.46 -12.20
N ALA A 111 -2.64 5.53 -10.88
CA ALA A 111 -2.13 4.49 -10.00
C ALA A 111 -3.12 4.21 -8.87
N LEU A 112 -3.21 2.94 -8.46
CA LEU A 112 -4.02 2.50 -7.32
C LEU A 112 -3.10 2.11 -6.17
N PHE A 113 -3.44 2.54 -4.95
CA PHE A 113 -2.63 2.34 -3.75
C PHE A 113 -3.34 1.57 -2.65
N GLY A 114 -4.66 1.50 -2.68
CA GLY A 114 -5.47 0.76 -1.72
C GLY A 114 -6.64 0.07 -2.37
N VAL A 115 -7.06 -1.05 -1.79
CA VAL A 115 -8.25 -1.81 -2.21
C VAL A 115 -8.93 -2.41 -0.99
N VAL A 116 -10.26 -2.43 -1.00
CA VAL A 116 -11.09 -3.19 -0.07
C VAL A 116 -12.14 -4.00 -0.85
N ALA A 117 -12.15 -5.30 -0.65
CA ALA A 117 -13.18 -6.20 -1.15
C ALA A 117 -14.22 -6.42 -0.04
N ILE A 118 -15.46 -6.02 -0.29
CA ILE A 118 -16.59 -6.12 0.65
C ILE A 118 -17.37 -7.41 0.36
N ALA A 119 -17.63 -7.64 -0.94
CA ALA A 119 -18.32 -8.81 -1.49
C ALA A 119 -17.79 -9.08 -2.91
N PRO A 120 -18.12 -10.22 -3.53
CA PRO A 120 -17.69 -10.51 -4.91
C PRO A 120 -18.19 -9.48 -5.95
N ASP A 121 -19.27 -8.79 -5.66
CA ASP A 121 -19.89 -7.74 -6.49
C ASP A 121 -19.72 -6.34 -5.90
N ASP A 122 -18.91 -6.16 -4.85
CA ASP A 122 -18.67 -4.86 -4.21
C ASP A 122 -17.23 -4.74 -3.74
N ALA A 123 -16.43 -3.97 -4.47
CA ALA A 123 -15.07 -3.63 -4.08
C ALA A 123 -14.73 -2.18 -4.44
N TRP A 124 -13.85 -1.57 -3.67
CA TRP A 124 -13.39 -0.20 -3.88
C TRP A 124 -11.87 -0.16 -3.98
N ALA A 125 -11.37 0.60 -4.97
CA ALA A 125 -9.95 0.87 -5.13
C ALA A 125 -9.71 2.38 -5.14
N VAL A 126 -8.61 2.82 -4.50
CA VAL A 126 -8.26 4.23 -4.41
C VAL A 126 -6.80 4.48 -4.77
N GLY A 127 -6.54 5.71 -5.20
CA GLY A 127 -5.21 6.12 -5.60
C GLY A 127 -5.14 7.57 -6.06
N SER A 128 -4.35 7.83 -7.08
CA SER A 128 -4.24 9.15 -7.69
C SER A 128 -4.06 9.09 -9.20
N SER A 129 -4.38 10.21 -9.85
CA SER A 129 -4.16 10.43 -11.28
C SER A 129 -3.58 11.80 -11.54
N ALA A 130 -2.82 11.98 -12.64
CA ALA A 130 -2.31 13.27 -13.09
C ALA A 130 -2.31 13.34 -14.62
N ARG A 131 -2.63 14.52 -15.17
CA ARG A 131 -2.81 14.70 -16.62
C ARG A 131 -1.51 14.94 -17.40
N SER A 132 -0.48 15.42 -16.73
CA SER A 132 0.73 15.91 -17.42
C SER A 132 1.96 15.81 -16.52
N PRO A 133 3.13 15.44 -17.06
CA PRO A 133 4.40 15.49 -16.33
C PRO A 133 4.89 16.93 -16.08
N ALA A 134 4.59 17.86 -16.99
CA ALA A 134 5.04 19.25 -16.90
C ALA A 134 4.46 19.98 -15.70
N HIS A 135 3.24 19.62 -15.31
CA HIS A 135 2.57 20.11 -14.12
C HIS A 135 1.93 18.94 -13.41
N PHE A 136 2.77 18.19 -12.66
CA PHE A 136 2.30 17.00 -11.94
C PHE A 136 1.33 17.41 -10.82
N ARG A 137 0.07 17.58 -11.20
CA ARG A 137 -1.03 17.94 -10.28
C ARG A 137 -1.85 16.69 -10.02
N GLU A 138 -1.51 16.01 -8.94
CA GLU A 138 -2.28 14.84 -8.52
C GLU A 138 -3.72 15.18 -8.19
N ARG A 139 -4.60 14.28 -8.57
CA ARG A 139 -6.02 14.26 -8.25
C ARG A 139 -6.35 12.94 -7.58
N PRO A 140 -7.18 12.94 -6.55
CA PRO A 140 -7.62 11.70 -5.93
C PRO A 140 -8.40 10.87 -6.94
N LEU A 141 -8.19 9.57 -6.92
CA LEU A 141 -8.86 8.57 -7.76
C LEU A 141 -9.56 7.58 -6.86
N ALA A 142 -10.83 7.29 -7.13
CA ALA A 142 -11.55 6.17 -6.54
C ALA A 142 -12.35 5.45 -7.62
N MET A 143 -12.40 4.14 -7.52
CA MET A 143 -13.13 3.25 -8.41
C MET A 143 -13.96 2.28 -7.59
N HIS A 144 -15.10 1.90 -8.14
CA HIS A 144 -16.01 0.91 -7.59
C HIS A 144 -16.21 -0.25 -8.56
N TRP A 145 -16.12 -1.46 -8.05
CA TRP A 145 -16.48 -2.71 -8.73
C TRP A 145 -17.90 -3.10 -8.37
N ASP A 146 -18.75 -3.30 -9.37
CA ASP A 146 -20.17 -3.60 -9.24
C ASP A 146 -20.54 -5.07 -9.52
N GLY A 147 -19.52 -5.95 -9.61
CA GLY A 147 -19.67 -7.34 -10.01
C GLY A 147 -19.43 -7.57 -11.50
N MET A 148 -19.36 -6.51 -12.31
CA MET A 148 -19.18 -6.59 -13.77
C MET A 148 -18.02 -5.73 -14.27
N SER A 149 -17.86 -4.53 -13.73
CA SER A 149 -16.86 -3.58 -14.21
C SER A 149 -16.38 -2.62 -13.12
N TRP A 150 -15.14 -2.13 -13.27
CA TRP A 150 -14.63 -1.01 -12.49
C TRP A 150 -15.12 0.31 -13.10
N THR A 151 -15.70 1.16 -12.29
CA THR A 151 -16.16 2.50 -12.69
C THR A 151 -15.52 3.57 -11.82
N VAL A 152 -15.17 4.73 -12.40
CA VAL A 152 -14.65 5.86 -11.64
C VAL A 152 -15.77 6.53 -10.87
N VAL A 153 -15.62 6.62 -9.54
CA VAL A 153 -16.51 7.35 -8.63
C VAL A 153 -15.72 8.53 -8.04
N PRO A 154 -15.85 9.75 -8.62
CA PRO A 154 -14.94 10.84 -8.33
C PRO A 154 -14.94 11.25 -6.85
N PRO A 155 -13.78 11.24 -6.17
CA PRO A 155 -13.62 11.82 -4.83
C PRO A 155 -13.75 13.34 -4.84
N VAL A 156 -13.86 13.94 -3.64
CA VAL A 156 -13.90 15.40 -3.51
C VAL A 156 -12.50 15.97 -3.70
N ARG A 157 -12.39 16.98 -4.55
CA ARG A 157 -11.16 17.71 -4.75
C ARG A 157 -11.36 19.18 -4.39
N PRO A 158 -10.74 19.70 -3.33
CA PRO A 158 -10.74 21.13 -3.04
C PRO A 158 -10.04 21.93 -4.15
N HIS A 159 -10.61 23.07 -4.52
CA HIS A 159 -10.04 23.94 -5.57
C HIS A 159 -8.63 24.41 -5.23
N GLY A 160 -7.75 24.52 -6.24
CA GLY A 160 -6.37 24.99 -6.08
C GLY A 160 -5.49 24.05 -5.25
N THR A 161 -5.82 22.74 -5.24
CA THR A 161 -5.07 21.75 -4.48
C THR A 161 -4.59 20.59 -5.36
N VAL A 162 -3.54 19.93 -4.90
CA VAL A 162 -3.16 18.56 -5.27
C VAL A 162 -3.58 17.62 -4.15
N ALA A 163 -4.05 16.44 -4.48
CA ALA A 163 -4.49 15.48 -3.49
C ALA A 163 -4.35 14.04 -4.03
N GLY A 164 -4.11 13.09 -3.14
CA GLY A 164 -4.08 11.67 -3.45
C GLY A 164 -4.68 10.85 -2.31
N LEU A 165 -5.23 9.70 -2.63
CA LEU A 165 -5.70 8.71 -1.68
C LEU A 165 -4.69 7.56 -1.60
N SER A 166 -4.34 7.16 -0.38
CA SER A 166 -3.31 6.15 -0.11
C SER A 166 -3.90 4.84 0.39
N GLY A 167 -5.02 4.89 1.10
CA GLY A 167 -5.66 3.72 1.68
C GLY A 167 -7.17 3.83 1.70
N VAL A 168 -7.84 2.70 1.67
CA VAL A 168 -9.30 2.57 1.73
C VAL A 168 -9.65 1.36 2.57
N ASP A 169 -10.70 1.48 3.35
CA ASP A 169 -11.31 0.37 4.05
C ASP A 169 -12.81 0.59 4.23
N ALA A 170 -13.54 -0.49 4.53
CA ALA A 170 -14.99 -0.47 4.62
C ALA A 170 -15.53 -1.37 5.73
N THR A 171 -16.71 -1.01 6.23
CA THR A 171 -17.51 -1.97 7.00
C THR A 171 -18.14 -3.00 6.07
N ARG A 172 -18.46 -4.16 6.57
CA ARG A 172 -19.26 -5.18 5.84
C ARG A 172 -20.65 -4.69 5.40
N THR A 173 -21.11 -3.57 5.93
CA THR A 173 -22.38 -2.94 5.55
C THR A 173 -22.20 -1.84 4.50
N GLY A 174 -21.05 -1.79 3.83
CA GLY A 174 -20.79 -0.89 2.70
C GLY A 174 -20.45 0.55 3.08
N ARG A 175 -20.10 0.84 4.35
CA ARG A 175 -19.57 2.17 4.70
C ARG A 175 -18.09 2.24 4.35
N VAL A 176 -17.77 2.96 3.28
CA VAL A 176 -16.40 3.10 2.78
C VAL A 176 -15.77 4.40 3.29
N SER A 177 -14.50 4.34 3.68
CA SER A 177 -13.69 5.50 4.01
C SER A 177 -12.32 5.38 3.38
N ALA A 178 -11.82 6.48 2.84
CA ALA A 178 -10.51 6.58 2.22
C ALA A 178 -9.68 7.67 2.89
N VAL A 179 -8.37 7.47 2.92
CA VAL A 179 -7.41 8.40 3.54
C VAL A 179 -6.26 8.71 2.60
N GLY A 180 -5.63 9.85 2.82
CA GLY A 180 -4.49 10.27 2.04
C GLY A 180 -4.00 11.66 2.47
N TYR A 181 -3.77 12.52 1.49
CA TYR A 181 -3.29 13.87 1.72
C TYR A 181 -3.91 14.89 0.76
N VAL A 182 -3.88 16.14 1.16
CA VAL A 182 -4.19 17.32 0.34
C VAL A 182 -3.16 18.40 0.60
N ALA A 183 -2.69 19.07 -0.45
CA ALA A 183 -1.76 20.21 -0.39
C ALA A 183 -2.22 21.32 -1.31
N ARG A 184 -1.85 22.57 -1.01
CA ARG A 184 -1.97 23.66 -1.98
C ARG A 184 -0.94 23.48 -3.09
N GLU A 185 -1.28 23.80 -4.33
CA GLU A 185 -0.38 23.61 -5.50
C GLU A 185 0.99 24.29 -5.37
N SER A 186 1.10 25.35 -4.57
CA SER A 186 2.35 26.08 -4.33
C SER A 186 3.03 25.75 -3.00
N SER A 187 2.51 24.79 -2.22
CA SER A 187 2.99 24.49 -0.86
C SER A 187 3.70 23.15 -0.81
N VAL A 188 4.74 23.07 0.01
CA VAL A 188 5.36 21.82 0.44
C VAL A 188 4.61 21.19 1.63
N ASP A 189 3.75 21.95 2.29
CA ASP A 189 2.94 21.48 3.41
C ASP A 189 1.76 20.67 2.93
N ASN A 190 1.62 19.48 3.49
CA ASN A 190 0.50 18.57 3.22
C ASN A 190 -0.37 18.49 4.47
N ARG A 191 -1.67 18.29 4.26
CA ARG A 191 -2.64 18.02 5.31
C ARG A 191 -3.23 16.62 5.10
N ALA A 192 -3.55 15.94 6.18
CA ALA A 192 -4.29 14.70 6.11
C ALA A 192 -5.64 14.91 5.42
N LEU A 193 -6.01 13.98 4.57
CA LEU A 193 -7.30 13.91 3.90
C LEU A 193 -8.03 12.65 4.37
N VAL A 194 -9.28 12.79 4.75
CA VAL A 194 -10.20 11.68 4.99
C VAL A 194 -11.46 11.94 4.21
N GLU A 195 -11.88 10.96 3.43
CA GLU A 195 -13.16 10.99 2.72
C GLU A 195 -14.00 9.78 3.11
N SER A 196 -15.32 9.96 3.18
CA SER A 196 -16.27 8.88 3.42
C SER A 196 -17.33 8.86 2.33
N TRP A 197 -17.67 7.66 1.88
CA TRP A 197 -18.75 7.42 0.94
C TRP A 197 -20.10 7.44 1.64
N THR A 198 -21.04 8.20 1.13
CA THR A 198 -22.38 8.36 1.70
C THR A 198 -23.44 7.41 1.12
N GLY A 199 -23.04 6.53 0.21
CA GLY A 199 -23.95 5.75 -0.63
C GLY A 199 -24.32 6.47 -1.95
N ARG A 200 -23.95 7.76 -2.08
CA ARG A 200 -24.23 8.57 -3.29
C ARG A 200 -23.06 9.40 -3.76
N ARG A 201 -22.26 9.89 -2.83
CA ARG A 201 -21.09 10.75 -3.12
C ARG A 201 -20.04 10.65 -2.03
N TRP A 202 -18.81 10.94 -2.38
CA TRP A 202 -17.74 11.17 -1.41
C TRP A 202 -17.93 12.51 -0.70
N GLN A 203 -17.54 12.56 0.57
CA GLN A 203 -17.50 13.79 1.36
C GLN A 203 -16.26 13.83 2.23
N ILE A 204 -15.64 15.00 2.34
CA ILE A 204 -14.50 15.21 3.23
C ILE A 204 -14.98 15.18 4.68
N VAL A 205 -14.28 14.40 5.50
CA VAL A 205 -14.46 14.34 6.94
C VAL A 205 -13.34 15.11 7.61
N SER A 206 -13.68 16.09 8.45
CA SER A 206 -12.68 16.90 9.15
C SER A 206 -11.81 16.03 10.07
N ILE A 207 -10.48 16.25 9.96
CA ILE A 207 -9.48 15.61 10.80
C ILE A 207 -8.52 16.67 11.35
N PRO A 208 -8.13 16.61 12.63
CA PRO A 208 -7.15 17.51 13.19
C PRO A 208 -5.82 17.41 12.44
N THR A 209 -5.30 18.54 11.98
CA THR A 209 -3.98 18.58 11.34
C THR A 209 -3.23 19.81 11.83
N PRO A 210 -1.90 19.72 12.04
CA PRO A 210 -1.06 20.90 12.32
C PRO A 210 -1.21 21.96 11.22
N ARG A 211 -1.00 23.21 11.56
CA ARG A 211 -1.15 24.32 10.61
C ARG A 211 -0.02 24.37 9.57
N SER A 212 1.12 23.80 9.88
CA SER A 212 2.31 23.75 9.00
C SER A 212 3.00 22.40 9.09
N GLY A 213 3.76 22.06 8.04
CA GLY A 213 4.47 20.80 7.89
C GLY A 213 3.73 19.76 7.07
N VAL A 214 4.26 18.58 7.06
CA VAL A 214 3.71 17.43 6.33
C VAL A 214 2.82 16.62 7.27
N THR A 215 1.58 16.38 6.87
CA THR A 215 0.68 15.43 7.54
C THR A 215 -0.01 14.58 6.49
N ARG A 216 0.32 13.30 6.44
CA ARG A 216 -0.24 12.34 5.48
C ARG A 216 -0.72 11.10 6.22
N LEU A 217 -1.86 10.57 5.80
CA LEU A 217 -2.35 9.26 6.20
C LEU A 217 -1.98 8.24 5.13
N ALA A 218 -1.43 7.13 5.57
CA ALA A 218 -1.02 6.03 4.69
C ALA A 218 -2.08 4.93 4.64
N ALA A 219 -2.70 4.58 5.76
CA ALA A 219 -3.66 3.50 5.87
C ALA A 219 -4.79 3.81 6.85
N ILE A 220 -5.91 3.14 6.65
CA ILE A 220 -7.11 3.20 7.49
C ILE A 220 -7.61 1.79 7.78
N GLU A 221 -8.18 1.59 8.96
CA GLU A 221 -8.89 0.37 9.37
C GLU A 221 -10.25 0.75 9.95
N VAL A 222 -11.33 0.28 9.33
CA VAL A 222 -12.71 0.61 9.68
C VAL A 222 -13.37 -0.56 10.42
N LEU A 223 -13.49 -0.44 11.72
CA LEU A 223 -14.03 -1.48 12.61
C LEU A 223 -15.54 -1.36 12.83
N GLY A 224 -16.15 -0.34 12.26
CA GLY A 224 -17.57 -0.09 12.36
C GLY A 224 -17.92 1.39 12.19
N PRO A 225 -19.21 1.75 12.19
CA PRO A 225 -19.65 3.11 11.88
C PRO A 225 -19.13 4.19 12.85
N ARG A 226 -18.72 3.77 14.04
CA ARG A 226 -18.23 4.67 15.11
C ARG A 226 -16.80 4.36 15.53
N LYS A 227 -16.08 3.49 14.83
CA LYS A 227 -14.77 3.01 15.24
C LYS A 227 -13.90 2.80 14.03
N ALA A 228 -12.84 3.60 13.90
CA ALA A 228 -11.80 3.44 12.92
C ALA A 228 -10.46 3.95 13.47
N TRP A 229 -9.39 3.50 12.85
CA TRP A 229 -8.05 3.99 13.03
C TRP A 229 -7.48 4.44 11.69
N ALA A 230 -6.70 5.51 11.68
CA ALA A 230 -5.90 5.91 10.55
C ALA A 230 -4.47 6.21 11.02
N VAL A 231 -3.49 5.84 10.21
CA VAL A 231 -2.08 5.99 10.56
C VAL A 231 -1.28 6.61 9.41
N GLY A 232 -0.13 7.19 9.76
CA GLY A 232 0.73 7.82 8.77
C GLY A 232 1.91 8.55 9.38
N VAL A 233 2.19 9.74 8.88
CA VAL A 233 3.31 10.58 9.28
C VAL A 233 2.89 12.04 9.44
N GLN A 234 3.47 12.73 10.42
CA GLN A 234 3.35 14.16 10.61
C GLN A 234 4.71 14.78 10.98
N GLY A 235 4.91 16.06 10.69
CA GLY A 235 6.10 16.79 11.09
C GLY A 235 6.70 17.62 9.97
N ARG A 236 7.97 18.01 10.13
CA ARG A 236 8.72 18.70 9.08
C ARG A 236 9.27 17.68 8.07
N ILE A 237 9.61 18.15 6.87
CA ILE A 237 10.38 17.35 5.92
C ILE A 237 11.67 16.89 6.61
N ASN A 238 12.01 15.62 6.52
CA ASN A 238 13.16 14.95 7.16
C ASN A 238 13.09 14.82 8.71
N GLU A 239 11.99 15.23 9.36
CA GLU A 239 11.74 15.07 10.80
C GLU A 239 10.37 14.44 11.06
N GLY A 240 9.93 13.55 10.16
CA GLY A 240 8.62 12.91 10.23
C GLY A 240 8.46 12.09 11.51
N LYS A 241 7.31 12.25 12.16
CA LYS A 241 6.89 11.48 13.34
C LYS A 241 5.69 10.64 13.01
N THR A 242 5.58 9.48 13.64
CA THR A 242 4.41 8.63 13.54
C THR A 242 3.12 9.39 13.88
N LEU A 243 2.07 9.14 13.10
CA LEU A 243 0.73 9.67 13.30
C LEU A 243 -0.25 8.53 13.48
N ALA A 244 -1.06 8.59 14.53
CA ALA A 244 -2.20 7.71 14.74
C ALA A 244 -3.43 8.52 15.11
N GLU A 245 -4.50 8.33 14.36
CA GLU A 245 -5.79 9.01 14.53
C GLU A 245 -6.89 8.00 14.81
N ARG A 246 -7.81 8.32 15.70
CA ARG A 246 -8.94 7.47 16.10
C ARG A 246 -10.26 8.16 15.82
N TRP A 247 -11.16 7.45 15.14
CA TRP A 247 -12.55 7.85 14.93
C TRP A 247 -13.46 7.33 16.06
N ASN A 248 -14.29 8.20 16.63
CA ASN A 248 -15.22 7.85 17.71
C ASN A 248 -16.71 7.89 17.28
N GLY A 249 -16.97 8.02 15.99
CA GLY A 249 -18.31 8.16 15.42
C GLY A 249 -18.74 9.61 15.19
N ARG A 250 -18.01 10.58 15.73
CA ARG A 250 -18.31 12.03 15.60
C ARG A 250 -17.12 12.83 15.09
N ARG A 251 -15.91 12.52 15.55
CA ARG A 251 -14.68 13.23 15.21
C ARG A 251 -13.47 12.31 15.23
N TRP A 252 -12.48 12.65 14.45
CA TRP A 252 -11.12 12.13 14.55
C TRP A 252 -10.38 12.79 15.69
N THR A 253 -9.54 12.06 16.38
CA THR A 253 -8.69 12.54 17.47
C THR A 253 -7.33 11.89 17.37
N ALA A 254 -6.27 12.72 17.46
CA ALA A 254 -4.90 12.20 17.50
C ALA A 254 -4.69 11.42 18.79
N VAL A 255 -4.10 10.24 18.67
CA VAL A 255 -3.67 9.40 19.78
C VAL A 255 -2.15 9.33 19.75
N ARG A 256 -1.52 9.63 20.88
CA ARG A 256 -0.06 9.64 20.97
C ARG A 256 0.51 8.31 20.50
N SER A 257 1.35 8.36 19.47
CA SER A 257 2.12 7.25 18.90
C SER A 257 3.60 7.52 19.16
N PRO A 258 4.38 6.56 19.66
CA PRO A 258 5.77 6.77 20.03
C PRO A 258 6.65 6.85 18.77
N SER A 259 7.19 8.03 18.49
CA SER A 259 8.24 8.17 17.48
C SER A 259 9.59 7.84 18.07
N VAL A 260 10.30 6.90 17.48
CA VAL A 260 11.59 6.44 17.97
C VAL A 260 12.71 6.73 16.96
N GLY A 261 13.87 7.14 17.45
CA GLY A 261 15.01 7.52 16.63
C GLY A 261 15.17 9.03 16.54
N THR A 262 16.19 9.47 15.81
CA THR A 262 16.57 10.89 15.67
C THR A 262 16.13 11.51 14.35
N GLY A 263 15.55 10.72 13.44
CA GLY A 263 15.10 11.14 12.12
C GLY A 263 13.64 10.77 11.85
N VAL A 264 13.36 10.46 10.60
CA VAL A 264 11.99 10.12 10.15
C VAL A 264 11.53 8.80 10.75
N SER A 265 10.33 8.80 11.29
CA SER A 265 9.56 7.62 11.68
C SER A 265 8.16 7.73 11.09
N GLU A 266 7.71 6.71 10.39
CA GLU A 266 6.42 6.70 9.72
C GLU A 266 5.71 5.37 9.90
N LEU A 267 4.38 5.40 9.87
CA LEU A 267 3.52 4.22 9.83
C LEU A 267 2.93 4.10 8.43
N GLN A 268 3.02 2.90 7.84
CA GLN A 268 2.60 2.62 6.46
C GLN A 268 1.32 1.80 6.39
N ALA A 269 1.09 0.93 7.37
CA ALA A 269 -0.08 0.06 7.41
C ALA A 269 -0.61 -0.10 8.82
N ILE A 270 -1.89 -0.44 8.92
CA ILE A 270 -2.58 -0.75 10.17
C ILE A 270 -3.48 -1.96 9.97
N SER A 271 -3.59 -2.78 11.01
CA SER A 271 -4.60 -3.84 11.10
C SER A 271 -5.08 -3.95 12.53
N ALA A 272 -6.38 -3.89 12.75
CA ALA A 272 -6.98 -3.91 14.07
C ALA A 272 -8.05 -5.00 14.17
N ARG A 273 -7.89 -5.87 15.13
CA ARG A 273 -8.89 -6.90 15.45
C ARG A 273 -10.07 -6.33 16.21
N ARG A 274 -9.80 -5.30 16.99
CA ARG A 274 -10.76 -4.55 17.85
C ARG A 274 -10.27 -3.11 17.98
N PRO A 275 -11.14 -2.18 18.36
CA PRO A 275 -10.74 -0.79 18.60
C PRO A 275 -9.69 -0.62 19.71
N THR A 276 -9.48 -1.65 20.52
CA THR A 276 -8.54 -1.70 21.65
C THR A 276 -7.36 -2.65 21.41
N ASP A 277 -7.23 -3.21 20.21
CA ASP A 277 -6.16 -4.15 19.85
C ASP A 277 -5.82 -3.94 18.37
N ALA A 278 -4.81 -3.12 18.11
CA ALA A 278 -4.38 -2.72 16.77
C ALA A 278 -2.86 -2.79 16.63
N TRP A 279 -2.41 -3.23 15.47
CA TRP A 279 -1.01 -3.23 15.08
C TRP A 279 -0.80 -2.27 13.93
N SER A 280 0.27 -1.50 14.00
CA SER A 280 0.71 -0.65 12.90
C SER A 280 2.19 -0.89 12.62
N VAL A 281 2.56 -0.88 11.35
CA VAL A 281 3.94 -1.08 10.93
C VAL A 281 4.39 0.01 9.97
N GLY A 282 5.71 0.17 9.87
CA GLY A 282 6.34 1.12 8.98
C GLY A 282 7.85 1.06 9.07
N SER A 283 8.49 2.20 9.02
CA SER A 283 9.94 2.31 9.14
C SER A 283 10.36 3.50 10.00
N ARG A 284 11.57 3.40 10.55
CA ARG A 284 12.23 4.49 11.29
C ARG A 284 13.67 4.62 10.85
N GLN A 285 14.14 5.85 10.75
CA GLN A 285 15.55 6.13 10.51
C GLN A 285 16.38 5.77 11.77
N ALA A 286 17.49 5.06 11.53
CA ALA A 286 18.40 4.59 12.58
C ALA A 286 19.86 4.92 12.28
N GLY A 287 20.10 5.92 11.45
CA GLY A 287 21.38 6.42 10.96
C GLY A 287 21.14 7.26 9.72
N LEU A 288 22.18 7.85 9.12
CA LEU A 288 22.05 8.72 7.94
C LEU A 288 21.31 7.99 6.78
N ASP A 289 21.77 6.78 6.43
CA ASP A 289 21.22 6.00 5.31
C ASP A 289 20.70 4.63 5.75
N ARG A 290 20.32 4.49 7.04
CA ARG A 290 19.88 3.22 7.59
C ARG A 290 18.48 3.32 8.16
N PHE A 291 17.59 2.43 7.71
CA PHE A 291 16.25 2.28 8.22
C PHE A 291 16.07 0.95 8.96
N ARG A 292 15.16 0.95 9.92
CA ARG A 292 14.72 -0.23 10.65
C ARG A 292 13.21 -0.37 10.52
N GLY A 293 12.74 -1.59 10.46
CA GLY A 293 11.31 -1.85 10.62
C GLY A 293 10.80 -1.25 11.94
N LEU A 294 9.63 -0.68 11.88
CA LEU A 294 8.90 -0.16 13.04
C LEU A 294 7.60 -0.95 13.17
N ALA A 295 7.33 -1.48 14.35
CA ALA A 295 6.04 -2.05 14.70
C ALA A 295 5.55 -1.40 15.99
N GLU A 296 4.31 -0.99 16.01
CA GLU A 296 3.61 -0.45 17.17
C GLU A 296 2.35 -1.25 17.45
N HIS A 297 2.06 -1.50 18.71
CA HIS A 297 0.86 -2.16 19.20
C HIS A 297 0.05 -1.24 20.10
N PHE A 298 -1.24 -1.10 19.84
CA PHE A 298 -2.20 -0.44 20.73
C PHE A 298 -2.87 -1.47 21.62
N ASP A 299 -2.63 -1.36 22.92
CA ASP A 299 -3.08 -2.32 23.95
C ASP A 299 -4.46 -1.94 24.57
N GLY A 300 -5.16 -0.99 23.97
CA GLY A 300 -6.40 -0.42 24.49
C GLY A 300 -6.19 0.85 25.33
N ARG A 301 -4.95 1.16 25.70
CA ARG A 301 -4.57 2.34 26.50
C ARG A 301 -3.58 3.24 25.77
N ALA A 302 -2.55 2.65 25.17
CA ALA A 302 -1.49 3.40 24.50
C ALA A 302 -0.86 2.61 23.36
N TRP A 303 -0.33 3.30 22.38
CA TRP A 303 0.58 2.74 21.39
C TRP A 303 1.95 2.49 22.02
N ARG A 304 2.52 1.33 21.78
CA ARG A 304 3.85 0.94 22.25
C ARG A 304 4.66 0.37 21.10
N VAL A 305 5.94 0.77 21.01
CA VAL A 305 6.88 0.14 20.10
C VAL A 305 7.16 -1.29 20.54
N VAL A 306 7.01 -2.21 19.60
CA VAL A 306 7.37 -3.62 19.76
C VAL A 306 8.56 -3.90 18.84
N PRO A 307 9.69 -4.39 19.37
CA PRO A 307 10.89 -4.63 18.56
C PRO A 307 10.61 -5.62 17.42
N THR A 308 10.93 -5.23 16.19
CA THR A 308 10.88 -6.07 14.99
C THR A 308 12.08 -7.02 14.92
N ALA A 309 12.05 -7.99 14.02
CA ALA A 309 13.17 -8.89 13.80
C ALA A 309 14.43 -8.11 13.40
N ARG A 310 15.58 -8.55 13.91
CA ARG A 310 16.87 -7.97 13.52
C ARG A 310 17.30 -8.56 12.17
N VAL A 311 17.36 -7.72 11.15
CA VAL A 311 17.82 -8.11 9.81
C VAL A 311 19.01 -7.26 9.39
N ALA A 312 19.83 -7.82 8.48
CA ALA A 312 20.94 -7.09 7.89
C ALA A 312 20.44 -5.99 6.94
N GLY A 313 21.12 -4.85 6.94
CA GLY A 313 20.81 -3.71 6.08
C GLY A 313 19.65 -2.85 6.57
N SER A 314 19.00 -2.14 5.66
CA SER A 314 17.77 -1.38 5.92
C SER A 314 16.54 -2.28 5.81
N ALA A 315 15.51 -2.01 6.61
CA ALA A 315 14.26 -2.73 6.63
C ALA A 315 13.07 -1.77 6.61
N PHE A 316 12.10 -2.07 5.75
CA PHE A 316 10.88 -1.30 5.53
C PHE A 316 9.69 -2.25 5.61
N LEU A 317 8.83 -2.08 6.60
CA LEU A 317 7.57 -2.80 6.70
C LEU A 317 6.47 -1.97 6.04
N ARG A 318 5.69 -2.58 5.13
CA ARG A 318 4.73 -1.87 4.28
C ARG A 318 3.30 -2.37 4.46
N GLY A 319 3.12 -3.59 4.95
CA GLY A 319 1.81 -4.19 5.19
C GLY A 319 1.77 -4.96 6.50
N VAL A 320 0.62 -5.00 7.15
CA VAL A 320 0.37 -5.75 8.39
C VAL A 320 -1.02 -6.37 8.36
N ALA A 321 -1.13 -7.62 8.85
CA ALA A 321 -2.40 -8.32 9.00
C ALA A 321 -2.44 -9.07 10.34
N ALA A 322 -3.35 -8.67 11.22
CA ALA A 322 -3.52 -9.22 12.56
C ALA A 322 -4.65 -10.25 12.57
N ARG A 323 -4.32 -11.55 12.58
CA ARG A 323 -5.29 -12.65 12.64
C ARG A 323 -5.76 -12.93 14.05
N THR A 324 -4.83 -13.09 14.96
CA THR A 324 -5.08 -13.32 16.38
C THR A 324 -4.15 -12.44 17.22
N ARG A 325 -4.33 -12.41 18.52
CA ARG A 325 -3.40 -11.71 19.40
C ARG A 325 -1.97 -12.32 19.41
N HIS A 326 -1.85 -13.57 18.96
CA HIS A 326 -0.60 -14.33 18.90
C HIS A 326 -0.15 -14.63 17.47
N GLU A 327 -0.84 -14.10 16.49
CA GLU A 327 -0.51 -14.28 15.10
C GLU A 327 -0.79 -13.01 14.31
N VAL A 328 0.27 -12.25 14.12
CA VAL A 328 0.28 -11.05 13.27
C VAL A 328 1.41 -11.20 12.26
N TRP A 329 1.14 -10.84 11.05
CA TRP A 329 2.10 -10.90 9.95
C TRP A 329 2.38 -9.48 9.46
N ALA A 330 3.66 -9.19 9.21
CA ALA A 330 4.11 -7.97 8.59
C ALA A 330 4.97 -8.30 7.36
N VAL A 331 4.79 -7.53 6.30
CA VAL A 331 5.51 -7.73 5.04
C VAL A 331 6.13 -6.43 4.57
N GLY A 332 7.19 -6.56 3.74
CA GLY A 332 7.88 -5.43 3.16
C GLY A 332 9.14 -5.84 2.42
N ALA A 333 10.17 -5.03 2.55
CA ALA A 333 11.45 -5.29 1.92
C ALA A 333 12.61 -4.97 2.87
N ARG A 334 13.76 -5.64 2.63
CA ARG A 334 15.04 -5.28 3.23
C ARG A 334 16.06 -5.02 2.13
N GLU A 335 16.97 -4.13 2.39
CA GLU A 335 18.05 -3.75 1.46
C GLU A 335 19.39 -3.92 2.17
N ALA A 336 20.31 -4.62 1.55
CA ALA A 336 21.66 -4.80 2.07
C ALA A 336 22.70 -4.61 0.95
N PRO A 337 23.85 -3.97 1.24
CA PRO A 337 24.95 -3.83 0.28
C PRO A 337 25.34 -5.17 -0.33
N GLY A 338 25.50 -5.21 -1.65
CA GLY A 338 25.89 -6.42 -2.40
C GLY A 338 24.79 -7.49 -2.54
N VAL A 339 23.66 -7.34 -1.85
CA VAL A 339 22.53 -8.29 -1.89
C VAL A 339 21.33 -7.73 -2.66
N GLY A 340 21.22 -6.39 -2.70
CA GLY A 340 20.07 -5.69 -3.26
C GLY A 340 18.79 -5.82 -2.38
N THR A 341 17.65 -5.52 -2.99
CA THR A 341 16.34 -5.59 -2.33
C THR A 341 15.86 -7.03 -2.25
N ARG A 342 15.37 -7.44 -1.08
CA ARG A 342 14.85 -8.78 -0.79
C ARG A 342 13.54 -8.69 -0.01
N PRO A 343 12.61 -9.64 -0.15
CA PRO A 343 11.37 -9.65 0.60
C PRO A 343 11.69 -9.80 2.09
N LEU A 344 10.89 -9.11 2.89
CA LEU A 344 10.89 -9.25 4.33
C LEU A 344 9.49 -9.64 4.77
N VAL A 345 9.40 -10.80 5.43
CA VAL A 345 8.18 -11.26 6.10
C VAL A 345 8.52 -11.50 7.55
N GLU A 346 7.76 -10.93 8.46
CA GLU A 346 7.88 -11.15 9.88
C GLU A 346 6.58 -11.68 10.47
N ARG A 347 6.69 -12.55 11.46
CA ARG A 347 5.56 -13.10 12.20
C ARG A 347 5.70 -12.79 13.68
N TRP A 348 4.63 -12.25 14.27
CA TRP A 348 4.44 -12.14 15.72
C TRP A 348 3.83 -13.43 16.25
N ASP A 349 4.44 -14.02 17.25
CA ASP A 349 4.02 -15.29 17.87
C ASP A 349 3.28 -15.12 19.21
N GLY A 350 3.02 -13.86 19.59
CA GLY A 350 2.45 -13.51 20.90
C GLY A 350 3.49 -12.96 21.88
N SER A 351 4.79 -13.12 21.59
CA SER A 351 5.89 -12.70 22.43
C SER A 351 6.95 -11.88 21.68
N ARG A 352 7.24 -12.21 20.43
CA ARG A 352 8.27 -11.55 19.61
C ARG A 352 7.95 -11.60 18.12
N TRP A 353 8.52 -10.67 17.38
CA TRP A 353 8.61 -10.70 15.94
C TRP A 353 9.80 -11.56 15.48
N ALA A 354 9.58 -12.43 14.53
CA ALA A 354 10.61 -13.26 13.90
C ALA A 354 10.50 -13.18 12.38
N ALA A 355 11.63 -13.04 11.69
CA ALA A 355 11.67 -13.11 10.25
C ALA A 355 11.37 -14.54 9.78
N VAL A 356 10.52 -14.66 8.77
CA VAL A 356 10.09 -15.91 8.17
C VAL A 356 10.64 -15.98 6.75
N PRO A 357 11.36 -17.04 6.39
CA PRO A 357 11.78 -17.25 5.01
C PRO A 357 10.58 -17.43 4.08
N VAL A 358 10.67 -16.81 2.91
CA VAL A 358 9.66 -16.91 1.84
C VAL A 358 10.33 -17.32 0.55
N PRO A 359 9.61 -18.04 -0.36
CA PRO A 359 10.15 -18.35 -1.67
C PRO A 359 10.42 -17.07 -2.47
N ARG A 360 11.25 -17.18 -3.48
CA ARG A 360 11.58 -16.08 -4.38
C ARG A 360 11.48 -16.55 -5.82
N PRO A 361 11.04 -15.67 -6.74
CA PRO A 361 11.12 -16.00 -8.16
C PRO A 361 12.56 -16.31 -8.55
N ARG A 362 12.74 -17.39 -9.33
CA ARG A 362 14.08 -17.87 -9.71
C ARG A 362 14.87 -16.79 -10.45
N GLY A 363 16.07 -16.48 -9.96
CA GLY A 363 16.95 -15.51 -10.56
C GLY A 363 16.54 -14.04 -10.36
N SER A 364 15.51 -13.73 -9.55
CA SER A 364 15.07 -12.35 -9.32
C SER A 364 16.24 -11.46 -8.85
N LEU A 365 16.40 -10.29 -9.49
CA LEU A 365 17.43 -9.31 -9.15
C LEU A 365 17.05 -8.53 -7.88
N ALA A 366 15.80 -8.08 -7.81
CA ALA A 366 15.20 -7.42 -6.67
C ALA A 366 13.78 -7.91 -6.50
N ASP A 367 13.30 -8.02 -5.26
CA ASP A 367 11.95 -8.45 -4.95
C ASP A 367 11.51 -7.93 -3.58
N GLY A 368 10.21 -7.66 -3.41
CA GLY A 368 9.65 -7.17 -2.16
C GLY A 368 8.13 -7.14 -2.17
N PHE A 369 7.56 -7.07 -0.97
CA PHE A 369 6.12 -6.92 -0.78
C PHE A 369 5.74 -5.48 -0.47
N SER A 370 4.57 -5.08 -0.96
CA SER A 370 3.97 -3.77 -0.70
C SER A 370 2.71 -3.87 0.16
N GLY A 371 1.99 -4.98 0.08
CA GLY A 371 0.75 -5.19 0.83
C GLY A 371 0.54 -6.62 1.29
N ILE A 372 -0.28 -6.78 2.32
CA ILE A 372 -0.75 -8.07 2.83
C ILE A 372 -2.23 -7.95 3.22
N GLY A 373 -3.01 -8.97 2.90
CA GLY A 373 -4.41 -9.11 3.29
C GLY A 373 -4.70 -10.53 3.76
N ALA A 374 -5.73 -10.67 4.60
CA ALA A 374 -6.23 -11.97 5.04
C ALA A 374 -7.63 -12.20 4.47
N ASP A 375 -7.91 -13.42 4.02
CA ASP A 375 -9.29 -13.81 3.74
C ASP A 375 -10.05 -14.17 5.04
N PRO A 376 -11.38 -14.15 5.04
CA PRO A 376 -12.18 -14.53 6.22
C PRO A 376 -11.96 -15.97 6.69
N ALA A 377 -11.48 -16.88 5.83
CA ALA A 377 -11.13 -18.25 6.18
C ALA A 377 -9.74 -18.36 6.84
N GLY A 378 -8.97 -17.28 6.78
CA GLY A 378 -7.70 -17.11 7.45
C GLY A 378 -6.48 -17.45 6.61
N SER A 379 -6.59 -17.61 5.29
CA SER A 379 -5.42 -17.56 4.40
C SER A 379 -4.92 -16.14 4.25
N MET A 380 -3.65 -16.00 3.92
CA MET A 380 -3.01 -14.71 3.76
C MET A 380 -2.51 -14.55 2.33
N TRP A 381 -2.60 -13.35 1.82
CA TRP A 381 -2.05 -12.93 0.53
C TRP A 381 -1.02 -11.84 0.76
N ALA A 382 0.18 -12.00 0.22
CA ALA A 382 1.20 -10.96 0.15
C ALA A 382 1.42 -10.58 -1.32
N VAL A 383 1.43 -9.29 -1.61
CA VAL A 383 1.56 -8.77 -2.97
C VAL A 383 2.68 -7.75 -3.07
N GLY A 384 3.30 -7.69 -4.25
CA GLY A 384 4.38 -6.75 -4.53
C GLY A 384 4.91 -6.92 -5.94
N SER A 385 6.22 -6.81 -6.11
CA SER A 385 6.88 -7.00 -7.38
C SER A 385 8.25 -7.65 -7.23
N TYR A 386 8.71 -8.23 -8.32
CA TYR A 386 10.09 -8.69 -8.47
C TYR A 386 10.69 -8.20 -9.79
N GLN A 387 11.98 -7.99 -9.82
CA GLN A 387 12.70 -7.63 -11.03
C GLN A 387 13.19 -8.90 -11.73
N GLU A 388 12.71 -9.15 -12.94
CA GLU A 388 13.10 -10.30 -13.74
C GLU A 388 14.54 -10.15 -14.29
N PRO A 389 15.33 -11.26 -14.35
CA PRO A 389 16.72 -11.18 -14.78
C PRO A 389 16.88 -10.89 -16.27
N ALA A 390 15.96 -11.36 -17.12
CA ALA A 390 16.11 -11.33 -18.57
C ALA A 390 16.03 -9.92 -19.15
N ARG A 391 15.14 -9.08 -18.65
CA ARG A 391 14.86 -7.73 -19.17
C ARG A 391 15.03 -6.64 -18.12
N GLY A 392 15.21 -6.97 -16.85
CA GLY A 392 15.26 -6.02 -15.74
C GLY A 392 13.91 -5.38 -15.41
N LEU A 393 12.83 -5.85 -16.01
CA LEU A 393 11.49 -5.30 -15.79
C LEU A 393 10.91 -5.81 -14.47
N TYR A 394 10.09 -4.97 -13.82
CA TYR A 394 9.33 -5.36 -12.65
C TYR A 394 8.07 -6.12 -13.08
N ARG A 395 7.86 -7.25 -12.39
CA ARG A 395 6.71 -8.16 -12.59
C ARG A 395 5.93 -8.30 -11.30
N THR A 396 4.65 -8.59 -11.43
CA THR A 396 3.79 -8.86 -10.27
C THR A 396 4.31 -10.04 -9.47
N LEU A 397 4.29 -9.91 -8.15
CA LEU A 397 4.60 -10.98 -7.20
C LEU A 397 3.41 -11.17 -6.26
N ILE A 398 2.88 -12.38 -6.22
CA ILE A 398 1.83 -12.78 -5.27
C ILE A 398 2.29 -14.04 -4.56
N GLU A 399 2.20 -14.03 -3.24
CA GLU A 399 2.37 -15.22 -2.42
C GLU A 399 1.15 -15.47 -1.55
N ARG A 400 0.89 -16.76 -1.28
CA ARG A 400 -0.21 -17.21 -0.43
C ARG A 400 0.32 -18.08 0.69
N LEU A 401 -0.19 -17.85 1.90
CA LEU A 401 -0.09 -18.73 3.05
C LEU A 401 -1.48 -19.24 3.39
N CYS A 402 -1.70 -20.54 3.28
CA CYS A 402 -2.97 -21.14 3.64
C CYS A 402 -3.00 -21.56 5.12
N ARG A 403 -4.19 -21.68 5.65
CA ARG A 403 -4.43 -22.16 7.01
C ARG A 403 -4.41 -23.69 7.11
#